data_f7f1c4422517aa227ff3cbb738d2f073
#
_entry.id   f7f1c4422517aa227ff3cbb738d2f073
#
_cell.length_a   1.000
_cell.length_b   1.000
_cell.length_c   1.000
_cell.angle_alpha   90.00
_cell.angle_beta   90.00
_cell.angle_gamma   90.00
#
_symmetry.space_group_name_H-M   'P 1'
#
loop_
_entity.id
_entity.type
_entity.pdbx_description
1 polymer ?
#
loop_
_entity_poly.entity_id
_entity_poly.type
_entity_poly.pdbx_seq_one_letter_code
_entity_poly.pdbx_strand_id
1 'polypeptide(L)'
;MSKIVCIYPQDATTDFLRPLCDHICATFDAVEVGYDTSGDDDSMEIIFNEIKDAETIFFLGHGMSTCLYASILDNVELFHKDNISLLEGKRLFLLACNSDQFITKFKLSDAIGFGFLPTSEEDIERTKQYHKPLLSTKIR
;
A
#
# COMPACT_ATOMS: atom_id res chain seq x y z
N MET A 1 -16.69 -14.82 -10.06
CA MET A 1 -16.59 -13.83 -9.00
C MET A 1 -15.20 -13.28 -8.91
N SER A 2 -15.07 -11.98 -8.73
CA SER A 2 -13.76 -11.36 -8.65
C SER A 2 -13.15 -11.58 -7.26
N LYS A 3 -11.89 -11.92 -7.26
CA LYS A 3 -11.13 -12.04 -6.02
C LYS A 3 -10.54 -10.69 -5.65
N ILE A 4 -10.71 -10.30 -4.40
CA ILE A 4 -10.18 -9.08 -3.84
C ILE A 4 -9.21 -9.45 -2.74
N VAL A 5 -8.01 -8.88 -2.78
CA VAL A 5 -6.97 -9.16 -1.78
C VAL A 5 -6.57 -7.84 -1.12
N CYS A 6 -6.43 -7.86 0.20
CA CYS A 6 -5.90 -6.75 0.98
C CYS A 6 -4.54 -7.15 1.53
N ILE A 7 -3.48 -6.54 1.02
CA ILE A 7 -2.12 -6.77 1.50
C ILE A 7 -1.84 -5.76 2.60
N TYR A 8 -1.50 -6.26 3.79
CA TYR A 8 -1.28 -5.43 4.94
C TYR A 8 -0.04 -5.89 5.71
N PRO A 9 1.15 -5.37 5.36
CA PRO A 9 2.37 -5.66 6.12
C PRO A 9 2.23 -5.13 7.55
N GLN A 10 2.35 -6.00 8.53
CA GLN A 10 2.07 -5.67 9.92
C GLN A 10 3.34 -5.39 10.69
N ASP A 11 3.49 -4.16 11.17
CA ASP A 11 4.52 -3.80 12.12
C ASP A 11 4.05 -2.60 12.95
N ALA A 12 4.89 -2.14 13.86
CA ALA A 12 4.53 -1.01 14.73
C ALA A 12 4.23 0.26 13.94
N THR A 13 4.82 0.42 12.76
CA THR A 13 4.64 1.62 11.95
C THR A 13 3.36 1.60 11.13
N THR A 14 2.71 0.44 11.00
CA THR A 14 1.47 0.28 10.25
C THR A 14 0.27 -0.11 11.10
N ASP A 15 0.44 -0.24 12.42
CA ASP A 15 -0.64 -0.65 13.32
C ASP A 15 -1.86 0.27 13.22
N PHE A 16 -1.66 1.56 12.95
CA PHE A 16 -2.76 2.50 12.81
C PHE A 16 -3.67 2.20 11.62
N LEU A 17 -3.24 1.35 10.70
CA LEU A 17 -4.03 0.96 9.52
C LEU A 17 -4.90 -0.27 9.78
N ARG A 18 -4.76 -0.93 10.92
CA ARG A 18 -5.55 -2.14 11.22
C ARG A 18 -7.06 -1.91 11.10
N PRO A 19 -7.62 -0.83 11.67
CA PRO A 19 -9.07 -0.61 11.52
C PRO A 19 -9.50 -0.47 10.06
N LEU A 20 -8.67 0.15 9.23
CA LEU A 20 -8.97 0.28 7.80
C LEU A 20 -8.92 -1.07 7.09
N CYS A 21 -7.91 -1.88 7.40
CA CYS A 21 -7.82 -3.23 6.86
C CYS A 21 -9.06 -4.05 7.19
N ASP A 22 -9.48 -4.01 8.45
CA ASP A 22 -10.67 -4.74 8.91
C ASP A 22 -11.93 -4.25 8.17
N HIS A 23 -12.04 -2.95 7.97
CA HIS A 23 -13.17 -2.37 7.27
C HIS A 23 -13.21 -2.78 5.80
N ILE A 24 -12.08 -2.77 5.13
CA ILE A 24 -11.99 -3.18 3.73
C ILE A 24 -12.36 -4.65 3.57
N CYS A 25 -11.83 -5.50 4.44
CA CYS A 25 -12.11 -6.93 4.35
C CYS A 25 -13.58 -7.25 4.62
N ALA A 26 -14.20 -6.55 5.58
CA ALA A 26 -15.61 -6.73 5.88
C ALA A 26 -16.52 -6.19 4.76
N THR A 27 -16.15 -5.03 4.19
CA THR A 27 -17.00 -4.35 3.21
C THR A 27 -16.95 -5.05 1.84
N PHE A 28 -15.79 -5.48 1.41
CA PHE A 28 -15.56 -6.00 0.07
C PHE A 28 -15.37 -7.51 0.03
N ASP A 29 -15.48 -8.19 1.16
CA ASP A 29 -15.22 -9.63 1.27
C ASP A 29 -13.80 -9.96 0.76
N ALA A 30 -12.85 -9.14 1.15
CA ALA A 30 -11.46 -9.28 0.71
C ALA A 30 -10.72 -10.30 1.55
N VAL A 31 -9.77 -11.00 0.92
CA VAL A 31 -8.85 -11.90 1.61
C VAL A 31 -7.73 -11.04 2.18
N GLU A 32 -7.55 -11.09 3.50
CA GLU A 32 -6.45 -10.39 4.14
C GLU A 32 -5.16 -11.23 4.00
N VAL A 33 -4.12 -10.61 3.46
CA VAL A 33 -2.79 -11.21 3.42
C VAL A 33 -1.89 -10.36 4.29
N GLY A 34 -1.88 -10.71 5.58
CA GLY A 34 -1.00 -10.09 6.56
C GLY A 34 0.23 -10.97 6.75
N TYR A 35 1.34 -10.36 7.08
CA TYR A 35 2.55 -11.09 7.38
C TYR A 35 3.41 -10.23 8.30
N ASP A 36 4.30 -10.87 9.04
CA ASP A 36 5.25 -10.09 9.80
C ASP A 36 6.21 -9.42 8.82
N THR A 37 6.85 -8.37 9.26
CA THR A 37 7.64 -7.53 8.38
C THR A 37 9.09 -7.99 8.26
N SER A 38 9.37 -9.25 8.57
CA SER A 38 10.70 -9.79 8.32
C SER A 38 11.05 -9.75 6.84
N GLY A 39 10.01 -9.77 5.98
CA GLY A 39 10.22 -9.71 4.55
C GLY A 39 10.91 -10.93 4.00
N ASP A 40 10.79 -12.07 4.67
CA ASP A 40 11.45 -13.28 4.20
C ASP A 40 10.83 -13.76 2.89
N ASP A 41 11.58 -14.57 2.15
CA ASP A 41 11.19 -15.02 0.82
C ASP A 41 9.89 -15.84 0.85
N ASP A 42 9.69 -16.64 1.87
CA ASP A 42 8.49 -17.49 1.99
C ASP A 42 7.24 -16.64 2.17
N SER A 43 7.30 -15.61 3.02
CA SER A 43 6.16 -14.71 3.24
C SER A 43 5.83 -13.95 1.98
N MET A 44 6.83 -13.46 1.26
CA MET A 44 6.59 -12.73 0.02
C MET A 44 6.01 -13.63 -1.06
N GLU A 45 6.48 -14.88 -1.14
CA GLU A 45 5.95 -15.82 -2.11
C GLU A 45 4.47 -16.13 -1.88
N ILE A 46 4.06 -16.22 -0.62
CA ILE A 46 2.64 -16.41 -0.28
C ILE A 46 1.82 -15.24 -0.82
N ILE A 47 2.29 -14.02 -0.64
CA ILE A 47 1.59 -12.84 -1.17
C ILE A 47 1.49 -12.91 -2.69
N PHE A 48 2.59 -13.19 -3.36
CA PHE A 48 2.62 -13.25 -4.82
C PHE A 48 1.67 -14.32 -5.36
N ASN A 49 1.60 -15.46 -4.70
CA ASN A 49 0.68 -16.53 -5.10
C ASN A 49 -0.79 -16.14 -4.87
N GLU A 50 -1.09 -15.43 -3.77
CA GLU A 50 -2.45 -14.99 -3.48
C GLU A 50 -2.98 -13.99 -4.49
N ILE A 51 -2.13 -13.12 -5.02
CA ILE A 51 -2.59 -12.07 -5.93
C ILE A 51 -2.65 -12.50 -7.40
N LYS A 52 -2.14 -13.67 -7.74
CA LYS A 52 -2.14 -14.12 -9.14
C LYS A 52 -3.51 -14.06 -9.79
N ASP A 53 -4.53 -14.52 -9.07
CA ASP A 53 -5.90 -14.58 -9.57
C ASP A 53 -6.78 -13.46 -9.02
N ALA A 54 -6.20 -12.48 -8.34
CA ALA A 54 -6.95 -11.35 -7.84
C ALA A 54 -7.24 -10.35 -8.95
N GLU A 55 -8.45 -9.80 -8.96
CA GLU A 55 -8.80 -8.70 -9.86
C GLU A 55 -8.53 -7.34 -9.21
N THR A 56 -8.67 -7.26 -7.90
CA THR A 56 -8.51 -6.02 -7.14
C THR A 56 -7.56 -6.25 -5.99
N ILE A 57 -6.62 -5.32 -5.81
CA ILE A 57 -5.65 -5.36 -4.74
C ILE A 57 -5.70 -4.05 -3.97
N PHE A 58 -5.90 -4.15 -2.65
CA PHE A 58 -5.67 -3.05 -1.72
C PHE A 58 -4.31 -3.28 -1.07
N PHE A 59 -3.46 -2.28 -1.10
CA PHE A 59 -2.18 -2.32 -0.39
C PHE A 59 -2.18 -1.23 0.67
N LEU A 60 -1.93 -1.60 1.93
CA LEU A 60 -1.91 -0.68 3.07
C LEU A 60 -0.54 -0.74 3.72
N GLY A 61 0.30 0.23 3.45
CA GLY A 61 1.65 0.17 4.01
C GLY A 61 2.51 1.35 3.60
N HIS A 62 3.79 1.10 3.47
CA HIS A 62 4.76 2.12 3.11
C HIS A 62 5.13 2.04 1.65
N GLY A 63 5.43 3.20 1.07
CA GLY A 63 5.84 3.27 -0.32
C GLY A 63 6.73 4.45 -0.62
N MET A 64 7.25 4.45 -1.82
CA MET A 64 7.93 5.58 -2.41
C MET A 64 7.70 5.53 -3.93
N SER A 65 8.26 6.47 -4.66
CA SER A 65 8.00 6.56 -6.10
C SER A 65 8.48 5.34 -6.88
N THR A 66 9.38 4.53 -6.32
CA THR A 66 10.01 3.42 -7.03
C THR A 66 9.60 2.05 -6.50
N CYS A 67 8.93 1.97 -5.36
CA CYS A 67 8.58 0.67 -4.77
C CYS A 67 7.48 0.78 -3.74
N LEU A 68 6.88 -0.37 -3.42
CA LEU A 68 6.04 -0.55 -2.24
C LEU A 68 6.77 -1.52 -1.32
N TYR A 69 6.79 -1.22 -0.02
CA TYR A 69 7.62 -1.96 0.93
C TYR A 69 6.92 -3.16 1.55
N ALA A 70 7.66 -4.25 1.68
CA ALA A 70 7.30 -5.34 2.60
C ALA A 70 7.64 -4.94 4.03
N SER A 71 8.80 -4.34 4.24
CA SER A 71 9.22 -3.82 5.53
C SER A 71 10.01 -2.54 5.33
N ILE A 72 9.49 -1.42 5.85
CA ILE A 72 10.24 -0.16 5.81
C ILE A 72 11.39 -0.20 6.82
N LEU A 73 11.20 -0.88 7.94
CA LEU A 73 12.22 -0.95 8.99
C LEU A 73 13.45 -1.72 8.54
N ASP A 74 13.26 -2.76 7.76
CA ASP A 74 14.35 -3.59 7.24
C ASP A 74 14.71 -3.25 5.80
N ASN A 75 14.08 -2.24 5.23
CA ASN A 75 14.30 -1.79 3.86
C ASN A 75 14.11 -2.91 2.83
N VAL A 76 13.02 -3.65 2.98
CA VAL A 76 12.69 -4.77 2.08
C VAL A 76 11.52 -4.34 1.19
N GLU A 77 11.74 -4.35 -0.12
CA GLU A 77 10.73 -3.99 -1.11
C GLU A 77 9.85 -5.19 -1.44
N LEU A 78 8.55 -4.96 -1.57
CA LEU A 78 7.62 -5.99 -2.00
C LEU A 78 7.37 -5.90 -3.51
N PHE A 79 6.99 -4.72 -4.00
CA PHE A 79 6.77 -4.48 -5.42
C PHE A 79 7.75 -3.43 -5.93
N HIS A 80 8.40 -3.73 -7.04
CA HIS A 80 9.42 -2.89 -7.64
C HIS A 80 9.52 -3.20 -9.15
N LYS A 81 10.48 -2.58 -9.82
CA LYS A 81 10.62 -2.68 -11.27
C LYS A 81 10.75 -4.12 -11.79
N ASP A 82 11.30 -5.02 -10.98
CA ASP A 82 11.56 -6.39 -11.45
C ASP A 82 10.34 -7.30 -11.33
N ASN A 83 9.34 -6.91 -10.55
CA ASN A 83 8.13 -7.72 -10.38
C ASN A 83 6.84 -6.93 -10.59
N ILE A 84 6.93 -5.74 -11.17
CA ILE A 84 5.74 -4.90 -11.38
C ILE A 84 4.68 -5.58 -12.24
N SER A 85 5.06 -6.55 -13.05
CA SER A 85 4.11 -7.30 -13.86
C SER A 85 3.04 -8.01 -13.04
N LEU A 86 3.34 -8.29 -11.77
CA LEU A 86 2.36 -8.90 -10.86
C LEU A 86 1.16 -8.00 -10.59
N LEU A 87 1.32 -6.69 -10.78
CA LEU A 87 0.26 -5.70 -10.56
C LEU A 87 -0.43 -5.27 -11.86
N GLU A 88 0.16 -5.56 -13.00
CA GLU A 88 -0.39 -5.11 -14.28
C GLU A 88 -1.74 -5.76 -14.58
N GLY A 89 -2.65 -4.96 -15.13
CA GLY A 89 -3.97 -5.44 -15.50
C GLY A 89 -4.94 -5.60 -14.35
N LYS A 90 -4.56 -5.22 -13.14
CA LYS A 90 -5.39 -5.34 -11.95
C LYS A 90 -5.89 -3.97 -11.50
N ARG A 91 -7.01 -3.96 -10.80
CA ARG A 91 -7.51 -2.76 -10.13
C ARG A 91 -6.77 -2.58 -8.82
N LEU A 92 -6.14 -1.43 -8.64
CA LEU A 92 -5.22 -1.22 -7.53
C LEU A 92 -5.64 -0.02 -6.68
N PHE A 93 -5.62 -0.20 -5.37
CA PHE A 93 -5.78 0.86 -4.39
C PHE A 93 -4.54 0.80 -3.50
N LEU A 94 -3.64 1.78 -3.67
CA LEU A 94 -2.33 1.74 -3.04
C LEU A 94 -2.22 2.84 -1.99
N LEU A 95 -2.58 2.51 -0.74
CA LEU A 95 -2.49 3.45 0.38
C LEU A 95 -1.07 3.43 0.93
N ALA A 96 -0.20 4.17 0.28
CA ALA A 96 1.21 4.24 0.61
C ALA A 96 1.75 5.59 0.16
N CYS A 97 2.76 6.10 0.86
CA CYS A 97 3.36 7.39 0.51
C CYS A 97 3.88 7.37 -0.92
N ASN A 98 3.57 8.44 -1.65
CA ASN A 98 4.05 8.64 -3.02
C ASN A 98 3.66 7.52 -4.00
N SER A 99 2.61 6.79 -3.70
CA SER A 99 2.12 5.75 -4.59
C SER A 99 1.56 6.31 -5.88
N ASP A 100 1.13 7.58 -5.89
CA ASP A 100 0.73 8.26 -7.12
C ASP A 100 1.90 8.34 -8.10
N GLN A 101 3.11 8.61 -7.61
CA GLN A 101 4.31 8.62 -8.45
C GLN A 101 4.70 7.21 -8.89
N PHE A 102 4.53 6.22 -8.04
CA PHE A 102 4.74 4.82 -8.36
C PHE A 102 3.83 4.39 -9.53
N ILE A 103 2.56 4.75 -9.45
CA ILE A 103 1.58 4.46 -10.51
C ILE A 103 2.00 5.10 -11.83
N THR A 104 2.42 6.36 -11.79
CA THR A 104 2.86 7.08 -12.98
C THR A 104 4.13 6.46 -13.58
N LYS A 105 5.09 6.15 -12.74
CA LYS A 105 6.36 5.57 -13.16
C LYS A 105 6.17 4.27 -13.90
N PHE A 106 5.31 3.41 -13.38
CA PHE A 106 5.09 2.08 -13.96
C PHE A 106 3.87 2.00 -14.87
N LYS A 107 3.21 3.13 -15.12
CA LYS A 107 2.09 3.24 -16.06
C LYS A 107 0.96 2.27 -15.75
N LEU A 108 0.60 2.19 -14.47
CA LEU A 108 -0.50 1.34 -14.03
C LEU A 108 -1.82 2.03 -14.35
N SER A 109 -2.68 1.38 -15.12
CA SER A 109 -3.83 2.04 -15.75
C SER A 109 -5.07 2.14 -14.87
N ASP A 110 -5.32 1.17 -14.00
CA ASP A 110 -6.53 1.14 -13.18
C ASP A 110 -6.12 1.19 -11.70
N ALA A 111 -5.55 2.32 -11.29
CA ALA A 111 -4.94 2.43 -9.98
C ALA A 111 -5.23 3.78 -9.34
N ILE A 112 -5.44 3.74 -8.02
CA ILE A 112 -5.59 4.92 -7.18
C ILE A 112 -4.42 4.96 -6.22
N GLY A 113 -3.73 6.09 -6.18
CA GLY A 113 -2.60 6.29 -5.29
C GLY A 113 -2.70 7.59 -4.54
N PHE A 114 -1.70 7.87 -3.73
CA PHE A 114 -1.67 9.02 -2.84
C PHE A 114 -0.29 9.66 -2.88
N GLY A 115 -0.22 10.94 -2.51
CA GLY A 115 1.04 11.64 -2.34
C GLY A 115 1.66 11.33 -0.99
N PHE A 116 2.26 12.34 -0.37
CA PHE A 116 2.83 12.17 0.97
C PHE A 116 1.72 11.97 1.99
N LEU A 117 1.82 10.92 2.79
CA LEU A 117 0.85 10.61 3.84
C LEU A 117 1.53 10.79 5.19
N PRO A 118 1.10 11.76 6.01
CA PRO A 118 1.67 11.93 7.34
C PRO A 118 1.24 10.77 8.24
N THR A 119 2.21 10.15 8.91
CA THR A 119 1.97 8.98 9.76
C THR A 119 2.38 9.22 11.21
N SER A 120 2.89 10.42 11.53
CA SER A 120 3.28 10.80 12.88
C SER A 120 2.90 12.25 13.14
N GLU A 121 2.93 12.65 14.41
CA GLU A 121 2.65 14.03 14.78
C GLU A 121 3.65 15.00 14.14
N GLU A 122 4.91 14.59 14.11
CA GLU A 122 5.96 15.37 13.46
C GLU A 122 5.69 15.55 11.97
N ASP A 123 5.28 14.50 11.28
CA ASP A 123 4.93 14.56 9.86
C ASP A 123 3.75 15.47 9.63
N ILE A 124 2.74 15.42 10.50
CA ILE A 124 1.57 16.29 10.41
C ILE A 124 1.97 17.75 10.55
N GLU A 125 2.80 18.08 11.52
CA GLU A 125 3.24 19.45 11.71
C GLU A 125 4.04 19.95 10.51
N ARG A 126 4.94 19.14 9.97
CA ARG A 126 5.71 19.48 8.80
C ARG A 126 4.82 19.71 7.59
N THR A 127 3.80 18.86 7.40
CA THR A 127 2.85 18.99 6.30
C THR A 127 2.02 20.27 6.44
N LYS A 128 1.56 20.59 7.63
CA LYS A 128 0.82 21.83 7.89
C LYS A 128 1.64 23.07 7.54
N GLN A 129 2.92 23.04 7.83
CA GLN A 129 3.79 24.16 7.58
C GLN A 129 3.91 24.48 6.08
N TYR A 130 4.02 23.46 5.24
CA TYR A 130 4.28 23.63 3.82
C TYR A 130 3.06 23.48 2.92
N HIS A 131 2.04 22.75 3.39
CA HIS A 131 0.89 22.40 2.57
C HIS A 131 -0.44 22.68 3.26
N LYS A 132 -0.45 23.65 4.16
CA LYS A 132 -1.60 23.93 5.01
C LYS A 132 -2.93 24.05 4.26
N PRO A 133 -3.05 24.86 3.18
CA PRO A 133 -4.34 24.95 2.49
C PRO A 133 -4.75 23.63 1.82
N LEU A 134 -3.78 22.92 1.29
CA LEU A 134 -4.02 21.65 0.62
C LEU A 134 -4.41 20.57 1.63
N LEU A 135 -3.72 20.55 2.76
CA LEU A 135 -4.00 19.59 3.81
C LEU A 135 -5.40 19.76 4.37
N SER A 136 -5.82 20.99 4.64
CA SER A 136 -7.16 21.24 5.18
C SER A 136 -8.28 20.84 4.21
N THR A 137 -7.99 20.82 2.92
CA THR A 137 -8.94 20.38 1.91
C THR A 137 -8.99 18.86 1.81
N LYS A 138 -7.85 18.19 1.89
CA LYS A 138 -7.77 16.76 1.62
C LYS A 138 -8.11 15.86 2.80
N ILE A 139 -7.99 16.35 4.01
CA ILE A 139 -8.24 15.52 5.20
C ILE A 139 -9.75 15.34 5.45
N ARG A 140 -10.56 16.14 4.86
CA ARG A 140 -12.02 16.03 5.03
C ARG A 140 -12.64 14.82 4.41
#